data_df97c6e0d81e468cc534de5fb45e4a05
#
_entry.id   df97c6e0d81e468cc534de5fb45e4a05
#
_cell.length_a   1.000
_cell.length_b   1.000
_cell.length_c   1.000
_cell.angle_alpha   90.00
_cell.angle_beta   90.00
_cell.angle_gamma   90.00
#
_symmetry.space_group_name_H-M   'P 1'
#
loop_
_entity.id
_entity.type
_entity.pdbx_description
1 polymer ?
#
loop_
_entity_poly.entity_id
_entity_poly.type
_entity_poly.pdbx_seq_one_letter_code
_entity_poly.pdbx_strand_id
1 'polypeptide(L)'
;MNAIVFQEMREARGLAYSSSARLYMPSFKDDSYMYYAFIATQNDKMKTAIEAFDEIINDMPESENAFNIAKEALVSRIRTERISGRGVLSSYIRDRELGITEPRSKQIFEIAQTLTFDDVKATQQQWVKDRTYAYGILGDLKDLDTAYPQTLGPVQVLTLEEIFGY
;
A
#
# COMPACT_ATOMS: atom_id res chain seq x y z
N MET A 1 -0.34 6.57 4.09
CA MET A 1 -1.36 5.79 3.38
C MET A 1 -1.98 4.68 4.23
N ASN A 2 -1.23 3.72 4.79
CA ASN A 2 -1.83 2.63 5.60
C ASN A 2 -2.73 3.12 6.74
N ALA A 3 -2.28 4.10 7.52
CA ALA A 3 -3.07 4.67 8.61
C ALA A 3 -4.36 5.35 8.11
N ILE A 4 -4.30 6.05 6.99
CA ILE A 4 -5.46 6.70 6.36
C ILE A 4 -6.47 5.65 5.90
N VAL A 5 -6.02 4.63 5.16
CA VAL A 5 -6.89 3.54 4.70
C VAL A 5 -7.56 2.84 5.88
N PHE A 6 -6.82 2.55 6.94
CA PHE A 6 -7.39 1.92 8.14
C PHE A 6 -8.46 2.81 8.79
N GLN A 7 -8.13 4.08 9.00
CA GLN A 7 -9.01 5.04 9.65
C GLN A 7 -10.30 5.27 8.85
N GLU A 8 -10.19 5.48 7.54
CA GLU A 8 -11.33 5.70 6.66
C GLU A 8 -12.19 4.45 6.50
N MET A 9 -11.58 3.30 6.21
CA MET A 9 -12.32 2.09 5.87
C MET A 9 -12.93 1.41 7.10
N ARG A 10 -12.23 1.41 8.23
CA ARG A 10 -12.68 0.74 9.44
C ARG A 10 -13.41 1.67 10.40
N GLU A 11 -12.80 2.81 10.75
CA GLU A 11 -13.31 3.67 11.83
C GLU A 11 -14.39 4.61 11.34
N ALA A 12 -14.18 5.29 10.21
CA ALA A 12 -15.14 6.27 9.71
C ALA A 12 -16.34 5.63 9.00
N ARG A 13 -16.11 4.59 8.18
CA ARG A 13 -17.14 3.99 7.32
C ARG A 13 -17.65 2.65 7.80
N GLY A 14 -16.97 2.00 8.74
CA GLY A 14 -17.36 0.68 9.25
C GLY A 14 -17.41 -0.43 8.18
N LEU A 15 -16.65 -0.26 7.08
CA LEU A 15 -16.68 -1.16 5.93
C LEU A 15 -15.76 -2.36 6.09
N ALA A 16 -14.77 -2.30 6.98
CA ALA A 16 -13.72 -3.29 7.05
C ALA A 16 -13.54 -3.89 8.43
N TYR A 17 -13.41 -5.20 8.50
CA TYR A 17 -12.83 -5.88 9.65
C TYR A 17 -11.31 -5.66 9.69
N SER A 18 -10.65 -5.74 8.54
CA SER A 18 -9.22 -5.48 8.37
C SER A 18 -8.98 -4.74 7.07
N SER A 19 -8.12 -3.73 7.12
CA SER A 19 -7.70 -2.99 5.94
C SER A 19 -6.23 -2.60 6.03
N SER A 20 -5.55 -2.55 4.91
CA SER A 20 -4.15 -2.12 4.84
C SER A 20 -3.79 -1.59 3.45
N ALA A 21 -2.78 -0.74 3.40
CA ALA A 21 -2.16 -0.32 2.15
C ALA A 21 -0.64 -0.33 2.31
N ARG A 22 0.07 -0.83 1.31
CA ARG A 22 1.53 -0.95 1.31
C ARG A 22 2.10 -0.65 -0.05
N LEU A 23 3.28 -0.05 -0.05
CA LEU A 23 4.14 0.03 -1.22
C LEU A 23 5.21 -1.05 -1.09
N TYR A 24 5.17 -2.04 -1.96
CA TYR A 24 6.23 -3.04 -2.05
C TYR A 24 7.36 -2.52 -2.91
N MET A 25 8.55 -2.55 -2.35
CA MET A 25 9.77 -2.22 -3.08
C MET A 25 10.18 -3.41 -3.96
N PRO A 26 10.73 -3.14 -5.14
CA PRO A 26 11.29 -4.20 -5.96
C PRO A 26 12.45 -4.90 -5.26
N SER A 27 12.76 -6.11 -5.71
CA SER A 27 13.95 -6.86 -5.27
C SER A 27 15.20 -6.43 -6.03
N PHE A 28 15.06 -6.06 -7.31
CA PHE A 28 16.14 -5.62 -8.18
C PHE A 28 15.87 -4.23 -8.75
N LYS A 29 16.92 -3.54 -9.17
CA LYS A 29 16.86 -2.13 -9.62
C LYS A 29 15.86 -1.88 -10.76
N ASP A 30 15.73 -2.84 -11.67
CA ASP A 30 14.91 -2.68 -12.88
C ASP A 30 13.48 -3.20 -12.71
N ASP A 31 13.14 -3.76 -11.56
CA ASP A 31 11.80 -4.21 -11.24
C ASP A 31 10.89 -3.03 -10.82
N SER A 32 9.58 -3.21 -10.99
CA SER A 32 8.59 -2.19 -10.67
C SER A 32 8.21 -2.20 -9.19
N TYR A 33 7.92 -1.02 -8.65
CA TYR A 33 7.21 -0.89 -7.37
C TYR A 33 5.77 -1.37 -7.52
N MET A 34 5.23 -1.98 -6.47
CA MET A 34 3.83 -2.40 -6.44
C MET A 34 3.11 -1.74 -5.28
N TYR A 35 2.11 -0.91 -5.60
CA TYR A 35 1.17 -0.42 -4.61
C TYR A 35 0.07 -1.47 -4.41
N TYR A 36 -0.13 -1.89 -3.17
CA TYR A 36 -1.09 -2.91 -2.79
C TYR A 36 -2.00 -2.38 -1.68
N ALA A 37 -3.29 -2.48 -1.88
CA ALA A 37 -4.29 -2.20 -0.85
C ALA A 37 -5.17 -3.44 -0.64
N PHE A 38 -5.54 -3.69 0.60
CA PHE A 38 -6.32 -4.85 1.02
C PHE A 38 -7.45 -4.44 1.94
N ILE A 39 -8.60 -5.05 1.77
CA ILE A 39 -9.74 -4.94 2.67
C ILE A 39 -10.41 -6.30 2.84
N ALA A 40 -10.69 -6.67 4.10
CA ALA A 40 -11.60 -7.75 4.44
C ALA A 40 -12.95 -7.15 4.84
N THR A 41 -13.97 -7.42 4.04
CA THR A 41 -15.33 -6.89 4.20
C THR A 41 -16.37 -7.99 3.99
N GLN A 42 -17.64 -7.69 4.22
CA GLN A 42 -18.76 -8.57 3.90
C GLN A 42 -18.99 -8.60 2.38
N ASN A 43 -19.49 -9.72 1.85
CA ASN A 43 -19.71 -9.90 0.41
C ASN A 43 -20.65 -8.83 -0.16
N ASP A 44 -21.71 -8.47 0.56
CA ASP A 44 -22.68 -7.44 0.19
C ASP A 44 -22.11 -6.02 0.22
N LYS A 45 -20.92 -5.81 0.80
CA LYS A 45 -20.23 -4.52 0.87
C LYS A 45 -19.12 -4.35 -0.17
N MET A 46 -18.88 -5.36 -1.03
CA MET A 46 -17.80 -5.34 -2.01
C MET A 46 -17.80 -4.07 -2.86
N LYS A 47 -18.92 -3.72 -3.48
CA LYS A 47 -19.04 -2.50 -4.29
C LYS A 47 -18.67 -1.25 -3.49
N THR A 48 -19.28 -1.05 -2.35
CA THR A 48 -19.03 0.12 -1.49
C THR A 48 -17.58 0.18 -1.02
N ALA A 49 -16.95 -0.97 -0.79
CA ALA A 49 -15.53 -1.05 -0.40
C ALA A 49 -14.59 -0.65 -1.55
N ILE A 50 -14.87 -1.09 -2.77
CA ILE A 50 -14.08 -0.70 -3.96
C ILE A 50 -14.23 0.80 -4.21
N GLU A 51 -15.45 1.33 -4.22
CA GLU A 51 -15.73 2.76 -4.41
C GLU A 51 -15.02 3.62 -3.34
N ALA A 52 -15.02 3.17 -2.08
CA ALA A 52 -14.33 3.86 -1.01
C ALA A 52 -12.79 3.82 -1.16
N PHE A 53 -12.22 2.75 -1.68
CA PHE A 53 -10.80 2.70 -2.02
C PHE A 53 -10.46 3.65 -3.15
N ASP A 54 -11.25 3.65 -4.21
CA ASP A 54 -11.04 4.54 -5.36
C ASP A 54 -11.10 6.01 -4.94
N GLU A 55 -12.02 6.35 -4.04
CA GLU A 55 -12.10 7.68 -3.44
C GLU A 55 -10.82 8.03 -2.66
N ILE A 56 -10.36 7.17 -1.76
CA ILE A 56 -9.15 7.41 -0.96
C ILE A 56 -7.89 7.49 -1.83
N ILE A 57 -7.82 6.68 -2.89
CA ILE A 57 -6.68 6.67 -3.81
C ILE A 57 -6.64 7.94 -4.66
N ASN A 58 -7.79 8.42 -5.12
CA ASN A 58 -7.87 9.58 -6.00
C ASN A 58 -7.99 10.90 -5.24
N ASP A 59 -8.57 10.88 -4.05
CA ASP A 59 -8.76 12.04 -3.19
C ASP A 59 -8.32 11.71 -1.75
N MET A 60 -7.01 11.62 -1.57
CA MET A 60 -6.41 11.24 -0.29
C MET A 60 -6.84 12.21 0.82
N PRO A 61 -7.49 11.71 1.90
CA PRO A 61 -7.84 12.55 3.04
C PRO A 61 -6.63 13.26 3.63
N GLU A 62 -6.73 14.57 3.79
CA GLU A 62 -5.65 15.40 4.31
C GLU A 62 -5.66 15.41 5.84
N SER A 63 -4.53 15.01 6.43
CA SER A 63 -4.32 15.05 7.86
C SER A 63 -2.88 15.40 8.19
N GLU A 64 -2.63 16.68 8.42
CA GLU A 64 -1.31 17.16 8.82
C GLU A 64 -0.85 16.56 10.15
N ASN A 65 -1.77 16.35 11.09
CA ASN A 65 -1.48 15.69 12.36
C ASN A 65 -1.02 14.24 12.16
N ALA A 66 -1.71 13.46 11.31
CA ALA A 66 -1.31 12.09 11.00
C ALA A 66 0.05 12.04 10.28
N PHE A 67 0.33 13.01 9.41
CA PHE A 67 1.63 13.16 8.78
C PHE A 67 2.74 13.41 9.81
N ASN A 68 2.56 14.35 10.73
CA ASN A 68 3.55 14.68 11.75
C ASN A 68 3.84 13.48 12.65
N ILE A 69 2.81 12.77 13.13
CA ILE A 69 2.97 11.54 13.91
C ILE A 69 3.76 10.47 13.12
N ALA A 70 3.42 10.27 11.86
CA ALA A 70 4.11 9.28 11.01
C ALA A 70 5.58 9.66 10.76
N LYS A 71 5.86 10.93 10.52
CA LYS A 71 7.22 11.46 10.35
C LYS A 71 8.06 11.26 11.61
N GLU A 72 7.55 11.62 12.77
CA GLU A 72 8.22 11.42 14.06
C GLU A 72 8.49 9.95 14.36
N ALA A 73 7.50 9.08 14.09
CA ALA A 73 7.65 7.63 14.25
C ALA A 73 8.72 7.06 13.32
N LEU A 74 8.79 7.52 12.06
CA LEU A 74 9.82 7.11 11.10
C LEU A 74 11.22 7.51 11.59
N VAL A 75 11.39 8.76 11.97
CA VAL A 75 12.67 9.29 12.48
C VAL A 75 13.12 8.54 13.75
N SER A 76 12.20 8.34 14.69
CA SER A 76 12.46 7.59 15.92
C SER A 76 12.88 6.15 15.63
N ARG A 77 12.16 5.47 14.73
CA ARG A 77 12.50 4.10 14.31
C ARG A 77 13.92 4.02 13.75
N ILE A 78 14.30 4.90 12.83
CA ILE A 78 15.64 4.89 12.23
C ILE A 78 16.72 5.16 13.29
N ARG A 79 16.47 6.06 14.24
CA ARG A 79 17.42 6.35 15.34
C ARG A 79 17.63 5.18 16.29
N THR A 80 16.62 4.36 16.50
CA THR A 80 16.66 3.23 17.44
C THR A 80 17.02 1.91 16.78
N GLU A 81 16.77 1.77 15.48
CA GLU A 81 17.09 0.56 14.74
C GLU A 81 18.59 0.29 14.71
N ARG A 82 18.96 -0.95 15.01
CA ARG A 82 20.35 -1.42 14.94
C ARG A 82 20.41 -2.64 14.04
N ILE A 83 21.20 -2.51 13.00
CA ILE A 83 21.52 -3.65 12.13
C ILE A 83 22.76 -4.32 12.71
N SER A 84 22.66 -5.59 13.06
CA SER A 84 23.76 -6.33 13.67
C SER A 84 23.93 -7.71 13.02
N GLY A 85 25.15 -8.23 13.09
CA GLY A 85 25.48 -9.59 12.65
C GLY A 85 25.09 -9.85 11.18
N ARG A 86 24.31 -10.90 10.96
CA ARG A 86 23.89 -11.33 9.60
C ARG A 86 23.04 -10.27 8.88
N GLY A 87 22.36 -9.41 9.59
CA GLY A 87 21.53 -8.34 9.01
C GLY A 87 22.35 -7.32 8.22
N VAL A 88 23.61 -7.06 8.60
CA VAL A 88 24.50 -6.13 7.89
C VAL A 88 24.75 -6.60 6.45
N LEU A 89 25.13 -7.87 6.27
CA LEU A 89 25.39 -8.43 4.96
C LEU A 89 24.12 -8.46 4.09
N SER A 90 22.99 -8.89 4.65
CA SER A 90 21.71 -8.95 3.92
C SER A 90 21.26 -7.55 3.47
N SER A 91 21.41 -6.53 4.33
CA SER A 91 21.10 -5.14 3.96
C SER A 91 22.01 -4.64 2.85
N TYR A 92 23.32 -4.89 2.96
CA TYR A 92 24.29 -4.49 1.95
C TYR A 92 23.99 -5.13 0.58
N ILE A 93 23.74 -6.44 0.54
CA ILE A 93 23.41 -7.16 -0.71
C ILE A 93 22.13 -6.55 -1.33
N ARG A 94 21.06 -6.39 -0.56
CA ARG A 94 19.81 -5.80 -1.03
C ARG A 94 20.01 -4.39 -1.59
N ASP A 95 20.75 -3.54 -0.89
CA ASP A 95 21.00 -2.19 -1.38
C ASP A 95 21.78 -2.21 -2.70
N ARG A 96 22.74 -3.13 -2.85
CA ARG A 96 23.51 -3.31 -4.11
C ARG A 96 22.62 -3.81 -5.26
N GLU A 97 21.74 -4.76 -5.02
CA GLU A 97 20.76 -5.27 -6.02
C GLU A 97 19.81 -4.17 -6.51
N LEU A 98 19.50 -3.22 -5.65
CA LEU A 98 18.71 -2.04 -5.98
C LEU A 98 19.53 -0.89 -6.59
N GLY A 99 20.84 -1.06 -6.76
CA GLY A 99 21.75 -0.03 -7.25
C GLY A 99 22.01 1.10 -6.26
N ILE A 100 21.71 0.89 -4.97
CA ILE A 100 21.91 1.85 -3.90
C ILE A 100 23.34 1.71 -3.38
N THR A 101 24.09 2.80 -3.39
CA THR A 101 25.51 2.83 -3.01
C THR A 101 25.75 3.26 -1.58
N GLU A 102 24.81 4.01 -0.99
CA GLU A 102 24.85 4.43 0.42
C GLU A 102 23.75 3.73 1.23
N PRO A 103 23.92 3.57 2.56
CA PRO A 103 22.90 2.98 3.41
C PRO A 103 21.55 3.70 3.26
N ARG A 104 20.51 2.97 2.86
CA ARG A 104 19.18 3.52 2.61
C ARG A 104 18.59 4.22 3.84
N SER A 105 18.82 3.69 5.03
CA SER A 105 18.39 4.31 6.28
C SER A 105 18.96 5.72 6.49
N LYS A 106 20.21 5.97 6.04
CA LYS A 106 20.83 7.31 6.07
C LYS A 106 20.07 8.26 5.16
N GLN A 107 19.85 7.85 3.90
CA GLN A 107 19.13 8.69 2.92
C GLN A 107 17.69 8.99 3.39
N ILE A 108 16.97 7.98 3.88
CA ILE A 108 15.60 8.17 4.41
C ILE A 108 15.62 9.12 5.61
N PHE A 109 16.60 8.99 6.50
CA PHE A 109 16.72 9.86 7.67
C PHE A 109 16.95 11.33 7.25
N GLU A 110 17.84 11.57 6.30
CA GLU A 110 18.12 12.91 5.78
C GLU A 110 16.89 13.52 5.11
N ILE A 111 16.21 12.78 4.24
CA ILE A 111 14.97 13.22 3.59
C ILE A 111 13.87 13.50 4.63
N ALA A 112 13.72 12.62 5.61
CA ALA A 112 12.69 12.77 6.64
C ALA A 112 12.82 14.06 7.46
N GLN A 113 14.03 14.64 7.59
CA GLN A 113 14.21 15.91 8.30
C GLN A 113 13.47 17.06 7.59
N THR A 114 13.52 17.09 6.28
CA THR A 114 12.98 18.20 5.44
C THR A 114 11.63 17.87 4.82
N LEU A 115 11.18 16.60 4.89
CA LEU A 115 9.93 16.15 4.27
C LEU A 115 8.74 16.96 4.78
N THR A 116 7.95 17.48 3.86
CA THR A 116 6.72 18.23 4.11
C THR A 116 5.49 17.41 3.78
N PHE A 117 4.32 17.85 4.24
CA PHE A 117 3.06 17.22 3.85
C PHE A 117 2.76 17.41 2.36
N ASP A 118 3.17 18.54 1.80
CA ASP A 118 3.02 18.83 0.36
C ASP A 118 3.84 17.86 -0.52
N ASP A 119 5.02 17.42 -0.06
CA ASP A 119 5.80 16.40 -0.77
C ASP A 119 5.06 15.06 -0.81
N VAL A 120 4.36 14.70 0.27
CA VAL A 120 3.53 13.49 0.31
C VAL A 120 2.35 13.60 -0.64
N LYS A 121 1.67 14.76 -0.68
CA LYS A 121 0.57 15.01 -1.62
C LYS A 121 1.07 14.96 -3.07
N ALA A 122 2.18 15.60 -3.38
CA ALA A 122 2.77 15.56 -4.70
C ALA A 122 3.13 14.12 -5.15
N THR A 123 3.69 13.33 -4.24
CA THR A 123 4.01 11.91 -4.50
C THR A 123 2.75 11.10 -4.77
N GLN A 124 1.70 11.30 -3.98
CA GLN A 124 0.42 10.63 -4.16
C GLN A 124 -0.20 11.00 -5.53
N GLN A 125 -0.22 12.27 -5.88
CA GLN A 125 -0.74 12.74 -7.18
C GLN A 125 0.05 12.18 -8.36
N GLN A 126 1.37 12.13 -8.24
CA GLN A 126 2.24 11.68 -9.33
C GLN A 126 2.19 10.16 -9.55
N TRP A 127 2.12 9.37 -8.49
CA TRP A 127 2.38 7.93 -8.54
C TRP A 127 1.19 7.05 -8.22
N VAL A 128 0.15 7.58 -7.55
CA VAL A 128 -0.97 6.78 -7.04
C VAL A 128 -2.28 7.20 -7.69
N LYS A 129 -2.57 8.49 -7.74
CA LYS A 129 -3.80 9.05 -8.30
C LYS A 129 -3.94 8.72 -9.79
N ASP A 130 -5.18 8.47 -10.23
CA ASP A 130 -5.56 8.24 -11.65
C ASP A 130 -4.78 7.10 -12.33
N ARG A 131 -4.36 6.08 -11.56
CA ARG A 131 -3.72 4.89 -12.11
C ARG A 131 -4.74 3.78 -12.36
N THR A 132 -4.41 2.91 -13.31
CA THR A 132 -5.17 1.67 -13.53
C THR A 132 -4.75 0.63 -12.51
N TYR A 133 -5.73 0.08 -11.80
CA TYR A 133 -5.52 -0.97 -10.79
C TYR A 133 -6.11 -2.30 -11.25
N ALA A 134 -5.48 -3.39 -10.83
CA ALA A 134 -6.07 -4.72 -10.90
C ALA A 134 -6.76 -5.03 -9.57
N TYR A 135 -7.97 -5.56 -9.62
CA TYR A 135 -8.74 -5.95 -8.45
C TYR A 135 -8.68 -7.47 -8.29
N GLY A 136 -8.18 -7.94 -7.15
CA GLY A 136 -8.29 -9.33 -6.72
C GLY A 136 -9.45 -9.48 -5.74
N ILE A 137 -10.47 -10.25 -6.09
CA ILE A 137 -11.66 -10.46 -5.26
C ILE A 137 -11.71 -11.92 -4.85
N LEU A 138 -11.79 -12.17 -3.55
CA LEU A 138 -11.98 -13.50 -2.98
C LEU A 138 -13.26 -13.51 -2.14
N GLY A 139 -14.19 -14.40 -2.45
CA GLY A 139 -15.46 -14.53 -1.75
C GLY A 139 -16.31 -15.67 -2.29
N ASP A 140 -17.46 -15.92 -1.66
CA ASP A 140 -18.43 -16.90 -2.19
C ASP A 140 -19.19 -16.26 -3.37
N LEU A 141 -19.06 -16.85 -4.55
CA LEU A 141 -19.71 -16.38 -5.77
C LEU A 141 -21.24 -16.28 -5.65
N LYS A 142 -21.86 -17.03 -4.74
CA LYS A 142 -23.31 -16.98 -4.53
C LYS A 142 -23.77 -15.68 -3.89
N ASP A 143 -22.90 -15.07 -3.10
CA ASP A 143 -23.18 -13.90 -2.28
C ASP A 143 -22.53 -12.63 -2.85
N LEU A 144 -21.71 -12.76 -3.89
CA LEU A 144 -21.01 -11.64 -4.53
C LEU A 144 -21.86 -11.04 -5.67
N ASP A 145 -21.89 -9.72 -5.76
CA ASP A 145 -22.36 -9.01 -6.96
C ASP A 145 -21.33 -9.18 -8.09
N THR A 146 -21.50 -10.23 -8.89
CA THR A 146 -20.58 -10.53 -10.00
C THR A 146 -20.75 -9.59 -11.21
N ALA A 147 -21.79 -8.77 -11.24
CA ALA A 147 -22.01 -7.80 -12.32
C ALA A 147 -21.18 -6.52 -12.10
N TYR A 148 -21.00 -6.09 -10.85
CA TYR A 148 -20.28 -4.86 -10.57
C TYR A 148 -18.82 -4.87 -11.05
N PRO A 149 -17.99 -5.91 -10.79
CA PRO A 149 -16.61 -5.95 -11.29
C PRO A 149 -16.51 -5.82 -12.82
N GLN A 150 -17.50 -6.30 -13.59
CA GLN A 150 -17.53 -6.19 -15.04
C GLN A 150 -17.67 -4.73 -15.50
N THR A 151 -18.16 -3.84 -14.66
CA THR A 151 -18.23 -2.39 -14.96
C THR A 151 -16.87 -1.71 -14.84
N LEU A 152 -15.93 -2.31 -14.09
CA LEU A 152 -14.59 -1.79 -13.86
C LEU A 152 -13.59 -2.25 -14.92
N GLY A 153 -13.84 -3.41 -15.55
CA GLY A 153 -12.97 -3.96 -16.59
C GLY A 153 -13.22 -5.43 -16.87
N PRO A 154 -12.37 -6.06 -17.66
CA PRO A 154 -12.44 -7.50 -17.94
C PRO A 154 -12.33 -8.31 -16.65
N VAL A 155 -13.21 -9.29 -16.48
CA VAL A 155 -13.20 -10.18 -15.30
C VAL A 155 -12.78 -11.57 -15.72
N GLN A 156 -11.82 -12.13 -15.01
CA GLN A 156 -11.42 -13.54 -15.10
C GLN A 156 -11.72 -14.21 -13.77
N VAL A 157 -12.50 -15.27 -13.80
CA VAL A 157 -12.73 -16.14 -12.62
C VAL A 157 -11.68 -17.23 -12.64
N LEU A 158 -10.89 -17.32 -11.57
CA LEU A 158 -9.84 -18.33 -11.44
C LEU A 158 -10.36 -19.53 -10.64
N THR A 159 -10.06 -20.71 -11.11
CA THR A 159 -10.33 -21.96 -10.40
C THR A 159 -9.24 -22.25 -9.38
N LEU A 160 -9.50 -23.14 -8.42
CA LEU A 160 -8.47 -23.58 -7.48
C LEU A 160 -7.31 -24.29 -8.19
N GLU A 161 -7.59 -25.02 -9.26
CA GLU A 161 -6.56 -25.67 -10.08
C GLU A 161 -5.65 -24.64 -10.76
N GLU A 162 -6.21 -23.56 -11.30
CA GLU A 162 -5.41 -22.48 -11.92
C GLU A 162 -4.54 -21.74 -10.89
N ILE A 163 -5.02 -21.61 -9.65
CA ILE A 163 -4.28 -20.90 -8.59
C ILE A 163 -3.19 -21.78 -7.97
N PHE A 164 -3.48 -23.06 -7.71
CA PHE A 164 -2.61 -23.93 -6.92
C PHE A 164 -1.92 -25.03 -7.74
N GLY A 165 -2.34 -25.26 -9.00
CA GLY A 165 -1.72 -26.24 -9.89
C GLY A 165 -2.07 -27.69 -9.60
N TYR A 166 -3.15 -27.95 -8.83
CA TYR A 166 -3.65 -29.31 -8.51
C TYR A 166 -5.16 -29.33 -8.32
#